data_18be1c45333a00cd039dc372b0f102ce
#
_entry.id   18be1c45333a00cd039dc372b0f102ce
#
_cell.length_a   1.000
_cell.length_b   1.000
_cell.length_c   1.000
_cell.angle_alpha   90.00
_cell.angle_beta   90.00
_cell.angle_gamma   90.00
#
_symmetry.space_group_name_H-M   'P 1'
#
loop_
_entity.id
_entity.type
_entity.pdbx_description
1 polymer ?
#
loop_
_entity_poly.entity_id
_entity_poly.type
_entity_poly.pdbx_seq_one_letter_code
_entity_poly.pdbx_strand_id
1 'polypeptide(L)'
;ADLDLDKNISVTNYIKAAKNFFKTAGCDGSELVEVSADVYNYSPAAVILYLPAIIGILAGRITGLGGVMTYTLARLLMLVVYSAITYTALKKIPVGTNLLALIMLLPMMTSRVVCISEDCVLYAVIFLYMAYVMNAVYSDRTIRPAETVVMVCAGVFMSAFKGGIYIPLLLLLFMIPKRNFGEKVKYPVVVASAILLAVVTFAAVNSNIFKDVSSST
;
A
#
# COMPACT_ATOMS: atom_id res chain seq x y z
N ALA A 1 -26.06 -17.46 -7.29
CA ALA A 1 -26.87 -16.26 -7.55
C ALA A 1 -26.01 -15.31 -8.36
N ASP A 2 -26.21 -15.34 -9.69
CA ASP A 2 -25.51 -14.46 -10.63
C ASP A 2 -25.87 -13.01 -10.30
N LEU A 3 -24.91 -12.28 -9.80
CA LEU A 3 -24.93 -10.84 -9.75
C LEU A 3 -24.74 -10.36 -11.20
N ASP A 4 -25.84 -10.12 -11.88
CA ASP A 4 -25.87 -9.54 -13.22
C ASP A 4 -25.39 -8.06 -13.09
N LEU A 5 -24.07 -7.88 -13.18
CA LEU A 5 -23.39 -6.60 -13.01
C LEU A 5 -23.63 -5.62 -14.19
N ASP A 6 -24.28 -6.09 -15.24
CA ASP A 6 -24.50 -5.31 -16.47
C ASP A 6 -25.80 -4.49 -16.49
N LYS A 7 -26.63 -4.56 -15.47
CA LYS A 7 -27.86 -3.76 -15.41
C LYS A 7 -27.72 -2.54 -14.51
N ASN A 8 -27.65 -1.40 -15.15
CA ASN A 8 -27.89 -0.03 -14.65
C ASN A 8 -27.72 0.14 -13.14
N ILE A 9 -26.67 0.86 -12.75
CA ILE A 9 -26.39 1.31 -11.39
C ILE A 9 -27.55 2.21 -10.92
N SER A 10 -28.60 1.57 -10.38
CA SER A 10 -29.75 2.27 -9.77
C SER A 10 -29.62 2.19 -8.25
N VAL A 11 -29.99 3.26 -7.55
CA VAL A 11 -30.04 3.32 -6.08
C VAL A 11 -30.86 2.14 -5.51
N THR A 12 -31.91 1.71 -6.21
CA THR A 12 -32.73 0.56 -5.85
C THR A 12 -31.93 -0.75 -5.83
N ASN A 13 -30.94 -0.91 -6.71
CA ASN A 13 -30.09 -2.10 -6.76
C ASN A 13 -29.08 -2.12 -5.60
N TYR A 14 -28.58 -0.94 -5.18
CA TYR A 14 -27.74 -0.84 -3.98
C TYR A 14 -28.51 -1.20 -2.70
N ILE A 15 -29.76 -0.74 -2.55
CA ILE A 15 -30.59 -1.09 -1.40
C ILE A 15 -30.92 -2.60 -1.40
N LYS A 16 -31.20 -3.21 -2.56
CA LYS A 16 -31.38 -4.65 -2.68
C LYS A 16 -30.11 -5.42 -2.36
N ALA A 17 -28.95 -4.96 -2.86
CA ALA A 17 -27.65 -5.56 -2.56
C ALA A 17 -27.32 -5.48 -1.07
N ALA A 18 -27.58 -4.34 -0.41
CA ALA A 18 -27.39 -4.18 1.03
C ALA A 18 -28.32 -5.10 1.85
N LYS A 19 -29.58 -5.24 1.48
CA LYS A 19 -30.51 -6.19 2.12
C LYS A 19 -30.10 -7.65 1.90
N ASN A 20 -29.63 -7.99 0.71
CA ASN A 20 -29.17 -9.33 0.39
C ASN A 20 -27.81 -9.63 1.06
N PHE A 21 -26.98 -8.63 1.34
CA PHE A 21 -25.70 -8.78 2.04
C PHE A 21 -25.89 -9.51 3.39
N PHE A 22 -26.83 -9.05 4.20
CA PHE A 22 -27.10 -9.69 5.49
C PHE A 22 -27.76 -11.09 5.34
N LYS A 23 -28.50 -11.31 4.25
CA LYS A 23 -29.12 -12.61 3.97
C LYS A 23 -28.11 -13.65 3.49
N THR A 24 -27.11 -13.24 2.71
CA THR A 24 -26.02 -14.10 2.20
C THR A 24 -24.84 -14.23 3.17
N ALA A 25 -24.84 -13.49 4.26
CA ALA A 25 -23.79 -13.55 5.29
C ALA A 25 -23.64 -14.96 5.92
N GLY A 26 -24.69 -15.77 5.89
CA GLY A 26 -24.70 -17.17 6.37
C GLY A 26 -24.55 -18.23 5.27
N CYS A 27 -24.33 -17.84 4.01
CA CYS A 27 -24.08 -18.81 2.95
C CYS A 27 -22.70 -19.43 3.10
N ASP A 28 -22.66 -20.76 3.12
CA ASP A 28 -21.42 -21.52 3.20
C ASP A 28 -20.57 -21.28 1.94
N GLY A 29 -19.40 -20.68 2.12
CA GLY A 29 -18.41 -20.44 1.06
C GLY A 29 -17.41 -21.59 0.93
N SER A 30 -17.81 -22.82 1.20
CA SER A 30 -16.93 -23.99 1.23
C SER A 30 -16.44 -24.42 -0.17
N GLU A 31 -17.16 -24.08 -1.24
CA GLU A 31 -16.73 -24.39 -2.60
C GLU A 31 -15.69 -23.34 -3.08
N LEU A 32 -14.46 -23.80 -3.15
CA LEU A 32 -13.39 -23.09 -3.85
C LEU A 32 -13.55 -23.29 -5.35
N VAL A 33 -13.92 -22.23 -6.06
CA VAL A 33 -13.85 -22.23 -7.53
C VAL A 33 -12.37 -22.00 -7.92
N GLU A 34 -11.81 -22.96 -8.63
CA GLU A 34 -10.50 -22.84 -9.22
C GLU A 34 -10.55 -21.77 -10.32
N VAL A 35 -9.99 -20.60 -10.03
CA VAL A 35 -9.82 -19.54 -11.04
C VAL A 35 -8.48 -19.78 -11.72
N SER A 36 -8.47 -19.95 -13.04
CA SER A 36 -7.25 -20.11 -13.81
C SER A 36 -6.32 -18.92 -13.56
N ALA A 37 -5.11 -19.21 -13.08
CA ALA A 37 -4.12 -18.22 -12.69
C ALA A 37 -3.52 -17.42 -13.87
N ASP A 38 -3.95 -17.69 -15.10
CA ASP A 38 -3.39 -17.11 -16.33
C ASP A 38 -3.72 -15.61 -16.52
N VAL A 39 -4.54 -15.03 -15.66
CA VAL A 39 -5.01 -13.64 -15.84
C VAL A 39 -4.06 -12.60 -15.23
N TYR A 40 -3.18 -12.98 -14.29
CA TYR A 40 -2.34 -12.00 -13.59
C TYR A 40 -0.93 -12.52 -13.30
N ASN A 41 0.05 -11.97 -14.00
CA ASN A 41 1.48 -12.10 -13.64
C ASN A 41 1.77 -11.28 -12.37
N TYR A 42 1.40 -11.81 -11.19
CA TYR A 42 1.79 -11.19 -9.95
C TYR A 42 3.26 -11.48 -9.62
N SER A 43 4.01 -10.43 -9.34
CA SER A 43 5.30 -10.60 -8.68
C SER A 43 5.08 -11.26 -7.30
N PRO A 44 5.81 -12.34 -6.95
CA PRO A 44 5.69 -12.96 -5.62
C PRO A 44 5.90 -11.97 -4.47
N ALA A 45 6.66 -10.91 -4.69
CA ALA A 45 6.86 -9.83 -3.72
C ALA A 45 5.57 -9.03 -3.43
N ALA A 46 4.62 -8.98 -4.37
CA ALA A 46 3.35 -8.27 -4.17
C ALA A 46 2.50 -8.89 -3.06
N VAL A 47 2.73 -10.15 -2.69
CA VAL A 47 2.05 -10.81 -1.57
C VAL A 47 2.19 -10.01 -0.27
N ILE A 48 3.30 -9.29 -0.07
CA ILE A 48 3.52 -8.44 1.11
C ILE A 48 2.45 -7.34 1.21
N LEU A 49 2.01 -6.79 0.07
CA LEU A 49 0.98 -5.74 0.04
C LEU A 49 -0.41 -6.28 0.39
N TYR A 50 -0.64 -7.57 0.19
CA TYR A 50 -1.90 -8.25 0.50
C TYR A 50 -1.93 -8.91 1.88
N LEU A 51 -0.83 -8.87 2.65
CA LEU A 51 -0.76 -9.51 3.98
C LEU A 51 -1.95 -9.17 4.89
N PRO A 52 -2.41 -7.92 5.02
CA PRO A 52 -3.57 -7.63 5.87
C PRO A 52 -4.84 -8.31 5.38
N ALA A 53 -5.04 -8.37 4.05
CA ALA A 53 -6.18 -9.05 3.46
C ALA A 53 -6.11 -10.57 3.68
N ILE A 54 -4.93 -11.18 3.50
CA ILE A 54 -4.69 -12.61 3.73
C ILE A 54 -5.00 -12.97 5.18
N ILE A 55 -4.55 -12.16 6.15
CA ILE A 55 -4.87 -12.36 7.57
C ILE A 55 -6.39 -12.29 7.79
N GLY A 56 -7.08 -11.35 7.14
CA GLY A 56 -8.53 -11.23 7.22
C GLY A 56 -9.27 -12.44 6.66
N ILE A 57 -8.82 -12.95 5.53
CA ILE A 57 -9.40 -14.16 4.91
C ILE A 57 -9.16 -15.39 5.80
N LEU A 58 -7.95 -15.54 6.34
CA LEU A 58 -7.63 -16.64 7.25
C LEU A 58 -8.49 -16.58 8.52
N ALA A 59 -8.61 -15.40 9.13
CA ALA A 59 -9.44 -15.22 10.31
C ALA A 59 -10.91 -15.53 10.02
N GLY A 60 -11.46 -15.10 8.88
CA GLY A 60 -12.81 -15.39 8.46
C GLY A 60 -13.07 -16.89 8.26
N ARG A 61 -12.10 -17.61 7.68
CA ARG A 61 -12.18 -19.07 7.50
C ARG A 61 -12.12 -19.83 8.82
N ILE A 62 -11.19 -19.44 9.73
CA ILE A 62 -11.08 -20.09 11.05
C ILE A 62 -12.36 -19.90 11.87
N THR A 63 -13.02 -18.74 11.75
CA THR A 63 -14.26 -18.44 12.46
C THR A 63 -15.51 -19.00 11.77
N GLY A 64 -15.38 -19.65 10.61
CA GLY A 64 -16.51 -20.22 9.86
C GLY A 64 -17.46 -19.17 9.27
N LEU A 65 -16.97 -17.95 9.01
CA LEU A 65 -17.76 -16.89 8.39
C LEU A 65 -18.03 -17.20 6.91
N GLY A 66 -19.23 -16.88 6.44
CA GLY A 66 -19.57 -16.99 5.02
C GLY A 66 -18.66 -16.13 4.14
N GLY A 67 -18.56 -16.46 2.84
CA GLY A 67 -17.62 -15.85 1.91
C GLY A 67 -17.70 -14.31 1.86
N VAL A 68 -18.90 -13.74 1.89
CA VAL A 68 -19.12 -12.28 1.88
C VAL A 68 -18.58 -11.61 3.15
N MET A 69 -18.80 -12.25 4.31
CA MET A 69 -18.28 -11.74 5.59
C MET A 69 -16.77 -11.85 5.68
N THR A 70 -16.19 -12.95 5.20
CA THR A 70 -14.75 -13.15 5.11
C THR A 70 -14.10 -12.08 4.23
N TYR A 71 -14.69 -11.80 3.06
CA TYR A 71 -14.22 -10.73 2.18
C TYR A 71 -14.32 -9.34 2.83
N THR A 72 -15.42 -9.06 3.53
CA THR A 72 -15.61 -7.80 4.26
C THR A 72 -14.59 -7.65 5.38
N LEU A 73 -14.30 -8.73 6.11
CA LEU A 73 -13.27 -8.71 7.16
C LEU A 73 -11.89 -8.41 6.60
N ALA A 74 -11.55 -8.98 5.44
CA ALA A 74 -10.29 -8.68 4.74
C ALA A 74 -10.19 -7.18 4.38
N ARG A 75 -11.27 -6.60 3.85
CA ARG A 75 -11.33 -5.16 3.54
C ARG A 75 -11.19 -4.27 4.78
N LEU A 76 -11.83 -4.66 5.88
CA LEU A 76 -11.73 -3.93 7.15
C LEU A 76 -10.29 -3.95 7.68
N LEU A 77 -9.60 -5.08 7.61
CA LEU A 77 -8.19 -5.16 8.02
C LEU A 77 -7.27 -4.31 7.13
N MET A 78 -7.50 -4.28 5.83
CA MET A 78 -6.78 -3.37 4.92
C MET A 78 -6.99 -1.90 5.34
N LEU A 79 -8.23 -1.51 5.61
CA LEU A 79 -8.56 -0.16 6.06
C LEU A 79 -7.93 0.19 7.42
N VAL A 80 -7.91 -0.75 8.36
CA VAL A 80 -7.27 -0.57 9.68
C VAL A 80 -5.78 -0.32 9.52
N VAL A 81 -5.09 -1.13 8.71
CA VAL A 81 -3.65 -0.97 8.45
C VAL A 81 -3.36 0.36 7.75
N TYR A 82 -4.14 0.72 6.73
CA TYR A 82 -4.03 2.02 6.09
C TYR A 82 -4.19 3.16 7.09
N SER A 83 -5.25 3.13 7.89
CA SER A 83 -5.55 4.18 8.89
C SER A 83 -4.44 4.29 9.95
N ALA A 84 -3.89 3.17 10.41
CA ALA A 84 -2.81 3.16 11.38
C ALA A 84 -1.53 3.80 10.83
N ILE A 85 -1.14 3.46 9.60
CA ILE A 85 0.06 4.01 8.96
C ILE A 85 -0.13 5.50 8.65
N THR A 86 -1.27 5.88 8.05
CA THR A 86 -1.57 7.28 7.70
C THR A 86 -1.73 8.16 8.94
N TYR A 87 -2.28 7.64 10.03
CA TYR A 87 -2.33 8.36 11.31
C TYR A 87 -0.93 8.67 11.85
N THR A 88 0.01 7.72 11.75
CA THR A 88 1.40 7.99 12.14
C THR A 88 2.06 9.02 11.22
N ALA A 89 1.74 9.02 9.92
CA ALA A 89 2.20 10.03 8.98
C ALA A 89 1.68 11.44 9.34
N LEU A 90 0.37 11.57 9.64
CA LEU A 90 -0.24 12.84 10.06
C LEU A 90 0.35 13.39 11.35
N LYS A 91 0.68 12.52 12.31
CA LYS A 91 1.37 12.94 13.55
C LYS A 91 2.80 13.41 13.32
N LYS A 92 3.43 12.94 12.26
CA LYS A 92 4.84 13.19 12.00
C LYS A 92 5.09 14.43 11.15
N ILE A 93 4.17 14.76 10.26
CA ILE A 93 4.32 15.90 9.35
C ILE A 93 4.22 17.23 10.11
N PRO A 94 5.22 18.13 10.00
CA PRO A 94 5.22 19.38 10.75
C PRO A 94 4.41 20.50 10.08
N VAL A 95 4.28 20.44 8.75
CA VAL A 95 3.62 21.47 7.94
C VAL A 95 2.71 20.80 6.92
N GLY A 96 1.50 21.38 6.72
CA GLY A 96 0.57 20.88 5.72
C GLY A 96 -0.24 19.65 6.15
N THR A 97 -0.40 19.40 7.45
CA THR A 97 -1.18 18.28 8.00
C THR A 97 -2.59 18.23 7.43
N ASN A 98 -3.27 19.38 7.34
CA ASN A 98 -4.63 19.45 6.79
C ASN A 98 -4.67 19.12 5.29
N LEU A 99 -3.65 19.57 4.54
CA LEU A 99 -3.55 19.26 3.12
C LEU A 99 -3.32 17.76 2.90
N LEU A 100 -2.41 17.16 3.66
CA LEU A 100 -2.16 15.73 3.60
C LEU A 100 -3.40 14.93 3.98
N ALA A 101 -4.10 15.32 5.04
CA ALA A 101 -5.36 14.70 5.46
C ALA A 101 -6.43 14.81 4.36
N LEU A 102 -6.54 15.96 3.70
CA LEU A 102 -7.47 16.16 2.59
C LEU A 102 -7.14 15.20 1.42
N ILE A 103 -5.87 15.08 1.04
CA ILE A 103 -5.44 14.18 -0.03
C ILE A 103 -5.78 12.72 0.33
N MET A 104 -5.51 12.29 1.56
CA MET A 104 -5.81 10.94 2.05
C MET A 104 -7.31 10.61 2.02
N LEU A 105 -8.16 11.63 2.19
CA LEU A 105 -9.63 11.50 2.23
C LEU A 105 -10.28 11.73 0.86
N LEU A 106 -9.52 12.02 -0.20
CA LEU A 106 -10.09 12.15 -1.54
C LEU A 106 -10.89 10.89 -1.92
N PRO A 107 -12.06 11.02 -2.55
CA PRO A 107 -12.91 9.87 -2.92
C PRO A 107 -12.16 8.83 -3.76
N MET A 108 -11.24 9.27 -4.61
CA MET A 108 -10.42 8.38 -5.43
C MET A 108 -9.47 7.54 -4.56
N MET A 109 -8.85 8.13 -3.54
CA MET A 109 -7.96 7.42 -2.63
C MET A 109 -8.75 6.46 -1.73
N THR A 110 -9.85 6.93 -1.14
CA THR A 110 -10.69 6.10 -0.27
C THR A 110 -11.30 4.92 -1.02
N SER A 111 -11.71 5.09 -2.28
CA SER A 111 -12.22 3.97 -3.08
C SER A 111 -11.17 2.87 -3.31
N ARG A 112 -9.91 3.24 -3.54
CA ARG A 112 -8.80 2.29 -3.69
C ARG A 112 -8.45 1.58 -2.38
N VAL A 113 -8.51 2.29 -1.27
CA VAL A 113 -8.22 1.75 0.06
C VAL A 113 -9.29 0.75 0.50
N VAL A 114 -10.56 0.99 0.18
CA VAL A 114 -11.66 0.09 0.53
C VAL A 114 -11.67 -1.19 -0.33
N CYS A 115 -11.04 -1.19 -1.49
CA CYS A 115 -10.85 -2.41 -2.29
C CYS A 115 -9.65 -3.21 -1.78
N ILE A 116 -9.69 -4.55 -1.94
CA ILE A 116 -8.52 -5.39 -1.73
C ILE A 116 -7.59 -5.18 -2.92
N SER A 117 -6.64 -4.26 -2.76
CA SER A 117 -5.67 -3.92 -3.80
C SER A 117 -4.30 -3.63 -3.18
N GLU A 118 -3.26 -3.81 -3.98
CA GLU A 118 -1.89 -3.46 -3.60
C GLU A 118 -1.73 -1.96 -3.28
N ASP A 119 -2.57 -1.11 -3.87
CA ASP A 119 -2.52 0.35 -3.70
C ASP A 119 -2.76 0.79 -2.25
N CYS A 120 -3.54 0.05 -1.48
CA CYS A 120 -3.89 0.40 -0.11
C CYS A 120 -2.63 0.57 0.77
N VAL A 121 -1.83 -0.46 0.88
CA VAL A 121 -0.60 -0.44 1.70
C VAL A 121 0.45 0.47 1.07
N LEU A 122 0.57 0.45 -0.25
CA LEU A 122 1.54 1.24 -0.98
C LEU A 122 1.33 2.75 -0.77
N TYR A 123 0.10 3.24 -0.90
CA TYR A 123 -0.21 4.66 -0.63
C TYR A 123 0.04 5.04 0.82
N ALA A 124 -0.31 4.17 1.77
CA ALA A 124 -0.01 4.42 3.17
C ALA A 124 1.49 4.60 3.43
N VAL A 125 2.33 3.76 2.82
CA VAL A 125 3.79 3.85 2.93
C VAL A 125 4.33 5.11 2.24
N ILE A 126 3.78 5.49 1.07
CA ILE A 126 4.15 6.75 0.38
C ILE A 126 3.86 7.97 1.26
N PHE A 127 2.67 8.04 1.88
CA PHE A 127 2.33 9.14 2.78
C PHE A 127 3.23 9.17 4.02
N LEU A 128 3.56 8.00 4.56
CA LEU A 128 4.50 7.89 5.67
C LEU A 128 5.90 8.40 5.28
N TYR A 129 6.40 7.97 4.13
CA TYR A 129 7.67 8.43 3.59
C TYR A 129 7.70 9.95 3.43
N MET A 130 6.69 10.52 2.77
CA MET A 130 6.58 11.97 2.59
C MET A 130 6.55 12.72 3.93
N ALA A 131 5.80 12.21 4.91
CA ALA A 131 5.71 12.83 6.24
C ALA A 131 7.07 12.84 6.97
N TYR A 132 7.84 11.75 6.88
CA TYR A 132 9.17 11.68 7.48
C TYR A 132 10.18 12.59 6.77
N VAL A 133 10.16 12.65 5.44
CA VAL A 133 11.02 13.55 4.67
C VAL A 133 10.69 15.00 4.97
N MET A 134 9.41 15.38 4.96
CA MET A 134 8.98 16.74 5.30
C MET A 134 9.36 17.12 6.74
N ASN A 135 9.20 16.18 7.68
CA ASN A 135 9.69 16.41 9.03
C ASN A 135 11.20 16.61 9.09
N ALA A 136 11.96 15.87 8.30
CA ALA A 136 13.42 16.02 8.23
C ALA A 136 13.85 17.34 7.57
N VAL A 137 13.06 17.87 6.62
CA VAL A 137 13.34 19.13 5.94
C VAL A 137 13.03 20.33 6.84
N TYR A 138 11.87 20.34 7.49
CA TYR A 138 11.36 21.49 8.24
C TYR A 138 11.72 21.49 9.74
N SER A 139 12.27 20.40 10.24
CA SER A 139 12.71 20.32 11.65
C SER A 139 14.15 20.83 11.79
N ASP A 140 14.37 21.76 12.72
CA ASP A 140 15.73 22.23 13.05
C ASP A 140 16.49 21.28 13.98
N ARG A 141 15.99 20.08 14.20
CA ARG A 141 16.61 19.06 15.05
C ARG A 141 17.38 18.02 14.24
N THR A 142 18.37 17.42 14.87
CA THR A 142 19.08 16.26 14.31
C THR A 142 18.14 15.08 14.13
N ILE A 143 18.18 14.48 12.93
CA ILE A 143 17.38 13.30 12.56
C ILE A 143 17.86 12.12 13.39
N ARG A 144 16.91 11.39 14.00
CA ARG A 144 17.22 10.16 14.73
C ARG A 144 17.56 9.03 13.76
N PRO A 145 18.51 8.15 14.11
CA PRO A 145 18.85 6.99 13.25
C PRO A 145 17.63 6.15 12.86
N ALA A 146 16.68 5.95 13.80
CA ALA A 146 15.44 5.23 13.52
C ALA A 146 14.59 5.90 12.43
N GLU A 147 14.53 7.22 12.39
CA GLU A 147 13.80 7.98 11.35
C GLU A 147 14.45 7.81 9.98
N THR A 148 15.78 7.79 9.95
CA THR A 148 16.54 7.50 8.73
C THR A 148 16.24 6.10 8.21
N VAL A 149 16.22 5.09 9.08
CA VAL A 149 15.87 3.72 8.71
C VAL A 149 14.46 3.66 8.13
N VAL A 150 13.47 4.31 8.78
CA VAL A 150 12.10 4.34 8.26
C VAL A 150 12.04 4.98 6.87
N MET A 151 12.72 6.11 6.64
CA MET A 151 12.76 6.77 5.33
C MET A 151 13.39 5.88 4.26
N VAL A 152 14.51 5.23 4.57
CA VAL A 152 15.18 4.33 3.61
C VAL A 152 14.32 3.11 3.33
N CYS A 153 13.81 2.44 4.36
CA CYS A 153 12.96 1.25 4.19
C CYS A 153 11.68 1.56 3.41
N ALA A 154 10.99 2.67 3.74
CA ALA A 154 9.79 3.08 3.03
C ALA A 154 10.11 3.45 1.57
N GLY A 155 11.22 4.14 1.33
CA GLY A 155 11.69 4.50 -0.01
C GLY A 155 12.02 3.29 -0.87
N VAL A 156 12.74 2.31 -0.31
CA VAL A 156 13.07 1.04 -0.98
C VAL A 156 11.79 0.25 -1.27
N PHE A 157 10.91 0.14 -0.27
CA PHE A 157 9.64 -0.56 -0.41
C PHE A 157 8.79 0.00 -1.56
N MET A 158 8.55 1.32 -1.58
CA MET A 158 7.72 1.92 -2.65
C MET A 158 8.36 1.82 -4.04
N SER A 159 9.71 1.76 -4.12
CA SER A 159 10.44 1.65 -5.38
C SER A 159 10.35 0.25 -6.00
N ALA A 160 10.12 -0.78 -5.18
CA ALA A 160 10.05 -2.17 -5.62
C ALA A 160 8.78 -2.46 -6.44
N PHE A 161 7.71 -1.72 -6.21
CA PHE A 161 6.40 -2.01 -6.79
C PHE A 161 6.04 -1.05 -7.93
N LYS A 162 5.04 -1.43 -8.71
CA LYS A 162 4.47 -0.64 -9.82
C LYS A 162 5.51 -0.19 -10.87
N GLY A 163 6.44 -1.09 -11.20
CA GLY A 163 7.43 -0.79 -12.24
C GLY A 163 8.32 0.41 -11.91
N GLY A 164 8.49 0.73 -10.64
CA GLY A 164 9.38 1.81 -10.20
C GLY A 164 8.86 3.24 -10.40
N ILE A 165 7.57 3.42 -10.68
CA ILE A 165 6.96 4.75 -10.87
C ILE A 165 7.25 5.71 -9.70
N TYR A 166 7.45 5.18 -8.50
CA TYR A 166 7.70 5.96 -7.29
C TYR A 166 9.19 6.25 -7.00
N ILE A 167 10.11 5.74 -7.83
CA ILE A 167 11.56 6.03 -7.70
C ILE A 167 11.84 7.55 -7.66
N PRO A 168 11.19 8.41 -8.48
CA PRO A 168 11.42 9.84 -8.40
C PRO A 168 11.14 10.47 -7.03
N LEU A 169 10.30 9.86 -6.19
CA LEU A 169 10.06 10.34 -4.82
C LEU A 169 11.32 10.26 -3.94
N LEU A 170 12.27 9.37 -4.26
CA LEU A 170 13.55 9.30 -3.56
C LEU A 170 14.36 10.59 -3.72
N LEU A 171 14.14 11.37 -4.78
CA LEU A 171 14.78 12.67 -4.98
C LEU A 171 14.44 13.66 -3.87
N LEU A 172 13.33 13.47 -3.17
CA LEU A 172 12.99 14.29 -2.01
C LEU A 172 14.02 14.18 -0.87
N LEU A 173 14.81 13.11 -0.81
CA LEU A 173 15.91 12.98 0.14
C LEU A 173 16.99 14.07 -0.05
N PHE A 174 17.17 14.56 -1.28
CA PHE A 174 18.10 15.64 -1.56
C PHE A 174 17.66 17.00 -0.99
N MET A 175 16.38 17.17 -0.67
CA MET A 175 15.87 18.38 -0.05
C MET A 175 16.24 18.49 1.43
N ILE A 176 16.65 17.38 2.07
CA ILE A 176 16.99 17.37 3.48
C ILE A 176 18.31 18.09 3.69
N PRO A 177 18.38 19.15 4.54
CA PRO A 177 19.62 19.87 4.83
C PRO A 177 20.66 18.94 5.47
N LYS A 178 21.90 19.00 4.98
CA LYS A 178 23.00 18.17 5.49
C LYS A 178 23.25 18.36 7.00
N ARG A 179 22.98 19.57 7.52
CA ARG A 179 23.10 19.91 8.94
C ARG A 179 22.20 19.07 9.86
N ASN A 180 21.08 18.55 9.32
CA ASN A 180 20.12 17.77 10.10
C ASN A 180 20.58 16.31 10.29
N PHE A 181 21.61 15.89 9.55
CA PHE A 181 22.26 14.59 9.78
C PHE A 181 23.37 14.79 10.82
N GLY A 182 23.28 14.08 11.95
CA GLY A 182 24.32 14.11 12.98
C GLY A 182 25.60 13.40 12.53
N GLU A 183 26.67 13.51 13.32
CA GLU A 183 27.95 12.86 13.03
C GLU A 183 27.88 11.33 12.82
N LYS A 184 26.89 10.70 13.44
CA LYS A 184 26.69 9.24 13.36
C LYS A 184 26.11 8.78 12.03
N VAL A 185 25.44 9.65 11.27
CA VAL A 185 24.74 9.30 10.04
C VAL A 185 25.20 10.23 8.93
N LYS A 186 26.10 9.76 8.08
CA LYS A 186 26.64 10.56 6.98
C LYS A 186 25.60 10.69 5.87
N TYR A 187 25.17 11.91 5.58
CA TYR A 187 24.20 12.23 4.52
C TYR A 187 24.45 11.51 3.18
N PRO A 188 25.67 11.55 2.57
CA PRO A 188 25.88 10.91 1.28
C PRO A 188 25.71 9.39 1.35
N VAL A 189 26.02 8.77 2.48
CA VAL A 189 25.85 7.32 2.67
C VAL A 189 24.36 6.95 2.69
N VAL A 190 23.53 7.72 3.36
CA VAL A 190 22.07 7.48 3.43
C VAL A 190 21.45 7.60 2.04
N VAL A 191 21.76 8.67 1.31
CA VAL A 191 21.21 8.88 -0.03
C VAL A 191 21.71 7.80 -0.99
N ALA A 192 22.99 7.51 -1.00
CA ALA A 192 23.57 6.50 -1.86
C ALA A 192 23.02 5.09 -1.55
N SER A 193 22.90 4.73 -0.26
CA SER A 193 22.33 3.45 0.14
C SER A 193 20.84 3.33 -0.23
N ALA A 194 20.07 4.38 -0.06
CA ALA A 194 18.66 4.40 -0.42
C ALA A 194 18.46 4.19 -1.93
N ILE A 195 19.23 4.91 -2.76
CA ILE A 195 19.15 4.78 -4.21
C ILE A 195 19.64 3.39 -4.65
N LEU A 196 20.78 2.93 -4.14
CA LEU A 196 21.33 1.63 -4.50
C LEU A 196 20.35 0.50 -4.14
N LEU A 197 19.84 0.50 -2.91
CA LEU A 197 18.87 -0.49 -2.46
C LEU A 197 17.58 -0.44 -3.28
N ALA A 198 17.09 0.75 -3.62
CA ALA A 198 15.90 0.92 -4.46
C ALA A 198 16.11 0.32 -5.86
N VAL A 199 17.25 0.58 -6.49
CA VAL A 199 17.58 0.04 -7.81
C VAL A 199 17.73 -1.48 -7.76
N VAL A 200 18.45 -2.01 -6.76
CA VAL A 200 18.64 -3.46 -6.59
C VAL A 200 17.30 -4.15 -6.34
N THR A 201 16.48 -3.60 -5.46
CA THR A 201 15.17 -4.19 -5.14
C THR A 201 14.22 -4.11 -6.35
N PHE A 202 14.24 -3.01 -7.08
CA PHE A 202 13.50 -2.88 -8.32
C PHE A 202 13.91 -3.94 -9.35
N ALA A 203 15.21 -4.10 -9.59
CA ALA A 203 15.73 -5.09 -10.52
C ALA A 203 15.38 -6.54 -10.09
N ALA A 204 15.47 -6.83 -8.79
CA ALA A 204 15.15 -8.16 -8.25
C ALA A 204 13.66 -8.50 -8.40
N VAL A 205 12.78 -7.56 -8.04
CA VAL A 205 11.30 -7.76 -8.08
C VAL A 205 10.78 -7.81 -9.52
N ASN A 206 11.39 -7.04 -10.42
CA ASN A 206 10.95 -6.92 -11.82
C ASN A 206 11.86 -7.69 -12.80
N SER A 207 12.62 -8.65 -12.32
CA SER A 207 13.56 -9.45 -13.14
C SER A 207 12.89 -10.15 -14.34
N ASN A 208 11.60 -10.51 -14.22
CA ASN A 208 10.85 -11.13 -15.31
C ASN A 208 10.62 -10.17 -16.48
N ILE A 209 10.40 -8.88 -16.21
CA ILE A 209 10.24 -7.87 -17.26
C ILE A 209 11.51 -7.79 -18.13
N PHE A 210 12.68 -7.87 -17.49
CA PHE A 210 13.96 -7.83 -18.21
C PHE A 210 14.21 -9.09 -19.05
N LYS A 211 13.72 -10.25 -18.61
CA LYS A 211 13.83 -11.51 -19.36
C LYS A 211 12.97 -11.48 -20.63
N ASP A 212 11.74 -10.98 -20.54
CA ASP A 212 10.83 -10.87 -21.67
C ASP A 212 11.35 -9.90 -22.75
N VAL A 213 11.97 -8.80 -22.35
CA VAL A 213 12.61 -7.86 -23.28
C VAL A 213 13.80 -8.49 -23.98
N SER A 214 14.62 -9.29 -23.27
CA SER A 214 15.79 -9.95 -23.86
C SER A 214 15.46 -11.13 -24.76
N SER A 215 14.27 -11.70 -24.64
CA SER A 215 13.81 -12.81 -25.50
C SER A 215 13.12 -12.33 -26.77
N SER A 216 12.78 -11.03 -26.87
CA SER A 216 12.12 -10.42 -28.02
C SER A 216 13.08 -9.71 -29.00
N THR A 217 14.38 -9.70 -28.70
CA THR A 217 15.49 -9.24 -29.55
C THR A 217 16.27 -10.39 -30.10
#